data_6488af43a4f0c4144e04d9085743a21c
#
_entry.id   6488af43a4f0c4144e04d9085743a21c
#
_cell.length_a   1.000
_cell.length_b   1.000
_cell.length_c   1.000
_cell.angle_alpha   90.00
_cell.angle_beta   90.00
_cell.angle_gamma   90.00
#
_symmetry.space_group_name_H-M   'P 1'
#
loop_
_entity.id
_entity.type
_entity.pdbx_description
1 polymer ?
#
loop_
_entity_poly.entity_id
_entity_poly.type
_entity_poly.pdbx_seq_one_letter_code
_entity_poly.pdbx_strand_id
1 'polypeptide(L)'
;SDELFGYKYTDFAPSAAEFQREAVKRVRELHMYDVLRADRCVSVNSLEARVPFGDLDFVEYVMSIDPERKLNKYGKGKYLLRRAFEGDYLPRSILYREKAAFSDAVGHSMVDYLKDYAESRYTDEEFAEKRLAYTHARPFTKESLLYREIFEAYYPGQSRMVVDFWMPNKAWKGCDVNDPAARVRANYGDSGK
;
A
#
# COMPACT_ATOMS: atom_id res chain seq x y z
N SER A 1 0.25 -6.99 -7.65
CA SER A 1 0.60 -6.32 -8.93
C SER A 1 1.25 -4.94 -8.74
N ASP A 2 0.95 -4.25 -7.65
CA ASP A 2 1.55 -2.94 -7.37
C ASP A 2 3.06 -3.06 -7.12
N GLU A 3 3.52 -4.11 -6.48
CA GLU A 3 4.92 -4.42 -6.21
C GLU A 3 5.73 -4.59 -7.51
N LEU A 4 5.12 -5.24 -8.49
CA LEU A 4 5.78 -5.60 -9.76
C LEU A 4 5.75 -4.48 -10.81
N PHE A 5 4.63 -3.78 -10.91
CA PHE A 5 4.36 -2.80 -11.98
C PHE A 5 4.22 -1.35 -11.47
N GLY A 6 4.39 -1.14 -10.19
CA GLY A 6 4.41 0.18 -9.57
C GLY A 6 3.14 0.59 -8.84
N TYR A 7 3.35 1.23 -7.72
CA TYR A 7 2.39 2.03 -6.96
C TYR A 7 2.30 3.45 -7.53
N LYS A 8 1.35 4.26 -7.07
CA LYS A 8 1.32 5.69 -7.41
C LYS A 8 2.60 6.42 -7.00
N TYR A 9 3.18 6.10 -5.83
CA TYR A 9 4.41 6.76 -5.40
C TYR A 9 5.64 6.37 -6.21
N THR A 10 5.63 5.25 -6.90
CA THR A 10 6.78 4.85 -7.74
C THR A 10 6.92 5.70 -9.00
N ASP A 11 5.93 6.53 -9.33
CA ASP A 11 6.06 7.57 -10.37
C ASP A 11 7.14 8.62 -10.00
N PHE A 12 7.48 8.73 -8.71
CA PHE A 12 8.55 9.59 -8.21
C PHE A 12 9.93 8.92 -8.16
N ALA A 13 10.06 7.69 -8.66
CA ALA A 13 11.34 7.00 -8.72
C ALA A 13 12.36 7.83 -9.53
N PRO A 14 13.55 8.14 -8.98
CA PRO A 14 14.50 8.98 -9.65
C PRO A 14 15.15 8.33 -10.88
N SER A 15 15.06 7.00 -10.98
CA SER A 15 15.52 6.22 -12.14
C SER A 15 14.85 4.86 -12.20
N ALA A 16 14.95 4.19 -13.35
CA ALA A 16 14.47 2.82 -13.52
C ALA A 16 15.20 1.83 -12.57
N ALA A 17 16.47 2.05 -12.31
CA ALA A 17 17.23 1.25 -11.36
C ALA A 17 16.70 1.40 -9.92
N GLU A 18 16.32 2.61 -9.49
CA GLU A 18 15.71 2.85 -8.20
C GLU A 18 14.30 2.24 -8.12
N PHE A 19 13.51 2.38 -9.19
CA PHE A 19 12.22 1.70 -9.31
C PHE A 19 12.39 0.19 -9.12
N GLN A 20 13.36 -0.44 -9.79
CA GLN A 20 13.58 -1.88 -9.68
C GLN A 20 14.01 -2.29 -8.27
N ARG A 21 14.90 -1.52 -7.62
CA ARG A 21 15.30 -1.78 -6.23
C ARG A 21 14.10 -1.73 -5.28
N GLU A 22 13.23 -0.73 -5.46
CA GLU A 22 12.02 -0.60 -4.66
C GLU A 22 11.04 -1.77 -4.93
N ALA A 23 10.88 -2.17 -6.19
CA ALA A 23 10.04 -3.33 -6.54
C ALA A 23 10.54 -4.62 -5.88
N VAL A 24 11.85 -4.90 -5.92
CA VAL A 24 12.47 -6.04 -5.22
C VAL A 24 12.20 -5.99 -3.73
N LYS A 25 12.38 -4.82 -3.11
CA LYS A 25 12.09 -4.61 -1.69
C LYS A 25 10.63 -4.94 -1.37
N ARG A 26 9.69 -4.38 -2.14
CA ARG A 26 8.25 -4.58 -1.90
C ARG A 26 7.79 -6.01 -2.08
N VAL A 27 8.33 -6.72 -3.06
CA VAL A 27 8.06 -8.16 -3.23
C VAL A 27 8.56 -8.95 -2.02
N ARG A 28 9.76 -8.66 -1.53
CA ARG A 28 10.33 -9.34 -0.34
C ARG A 28 9.56 -9.04 0.95
N GLU A 29 9.01 -7.85 1.08
CA GLU A 29 8.28 -7.38 2.27
C GLU A 29 6.76 -7.65 2.19
N LEU A 30 6.27 -8.22 1.10
CA LEU A 30 4.84 -8.38 0.83
C LEU A 30 4.09 -9.12 1.95
N HIS A 31 4.73 -10.13 2.54
CA HIS A 31 4.19 -10.93 3.64
C HIS A 31 4.08 -10.16 4.97
N MET A 32 4.68 -8.98 5.07
CA MET A 32 4.67 -8.15 6.29
C MET A 32 3.50 -7.15 6.34
N TYR A 33 2.86 -6.89 5.21
CA TYR A 33 1.88 -5.81 5.06
C TYR A 33 0.54 -6.28 4.46
N ASP A 34 0.29 -5.96 3.21
CA ASP A 34 -1.02 -6.20 2.56
C ASP A 34 -1.42 -7.67 2.52
N VAL A 35 -0.48 -8.57 2.23
CA VAL A 35 -0.77 -10.00 2.18
C VAL A 35 -1.01 -10.54 3.59
N LEU A 36 -0.27 -10.08 4.60
CA LEU A 36 -0.53 -10.46 5.99
C LEU A 36 -1.95 -10.09 6.42
N ARG A 37 -2.35 -8.85 6.14
CA ARG A 37 -3.70 -8.38 6.45
C ARG A 37 -4.77 -9.18 5.69
N ALA A 38 -4.59 -9.34 4.39
CA ALA A 38 -5.52 -10.10 3.55
C ALA A 38 -5.65 -11.55 4.03
N ASP A 39 -4.53 -12.22 4.31
CA ASP A 39 -4.51 -13.58 4.83
C ASP A 39 -5.29 -13.70 6.14
N ARG A 40 -5.01 -12.85 7.12
CA ARG A 40 -5.70 -12.87 8.40
C ARG A 40 -7.20 -12.63 8.28
N CYS A 41 -7.61 -11.66 7.47
CA CYS A 41 -9.02 -11.34 7.27
C CYS A 41 -9.79 -12.40 6.47
N VAL A 42 -9.12 -13.13 5.57
CA VAL A 42 -9.75 -14.15 4.74
C VAL A 42 -9.80 -15.49 5.46
N SER A 43 -8.67 -15.91 6.08
CA SER A 43 -8.56 -17.22 6.71
C SER A 43 -9.46 -17.38 7.95
N VAL A 44 -9.74 -16.30 8.70
CA VAL A 44 -10.69 -16.34 9.81
C VAL A 44 -12.12 -16.73 9.38
N ASN A 45 -12.43 -16.53 8.08
CA ASN A 45 -13.70 -16.95 7.49
C ASN A 45 -13.59 -18.30 6.74
N SER A 46 -12.55 -19.08 7.01
CA SER A 46 -12.28 -20.38 6.36
C SER A 46 -12.14 -20.27 4.83
N LEU A 47 -11.64 -19.15 4.35
CA LEU A 47 -11.39 -18.90 2.93
C LEU A 47 -9.87 -18.85 2.68
N GLU A 48 -9.47 -19.17 1.48
CA GLU A 48 -8.08 -19.07 1.02
C GLU A 48 -7.98 -18.07 -0.13
N ALA A 49 -7.09 -17.10 0.01
CA ALA A 49 -6.83 -16.13 -1.06
C ALA A 49 -5.92 -16.75 -2.13
N ARG A 50 -6.31 -16.65 -3.40
CA ARG A 50 -5.45 -16.95 -4.55
C ARG A 50 -4.80 -15.69 -5.06
N VAL A 51 -3.48 -15.73 -5.23
CA VAL A 51 -2.65 -14.56 -5.56
C VAL A 51 -1.86 -14.78 -6.86
N PRO A 52 -2.51 -14.75 -8.04
CA PRO A 52 -1.86 -15.07 -9.33
C PRO A 52 -0.65 -14.18 -9.63
N PHE A 53 -0.62 -12.93 -9.13
CA PHE A 53 0.55 -12.05 -9.25
C PHE A 53 1.68 -12.40 -8.26
N GLY A 54 1.48 -13.36 -7.38
CA GLY A 54 2.48 -13.90 -6.47
C GLY A 54 3.06 -15.23 -6.92
N ASP A 55 2.63 -15.75 -8.07
CA ASP A 55 3.23 -16.91 -8.70
C ASP A 55 4.72 -16.68 -8.94
N LEU A 56 5.58 -17.62 -8.53
CA LEU A 56 7.02 -17.41 -8.53
C LEU A 56 7.60 -17.25 -9.93
N ASP A 57 7.15 -18.04 -10.90
CA ASP A 57 7.61 -17.97 -12.27
C ASP A 57 7.18 -16.64 -12.91
N PHE A 58 5.96 -16.20 -12.59
CA PHE A 58 5.47 -14.90 -13.05
C PHE A 58 6.26 -13.74 -12.43
N VAL A 59 6.55 -13.81 -11.13
CA VAL A 59 7.36 -12.79 -10.44
C VAL A 59 8.76 -12.73 -11.04
N GLU A 60 9.43 -13.87 -11.22
CA GLU A 60 10.78 -13.95 -11.82
C GLU A 60 10.77 -13.36 -13.22
N TYR A 61 9.81 -13.77 -14.06
CA TYR A 61 9.66 -13.23 -15.41
C TYR A 61 9.49 -11.70 -15.42
N VAL A 62 8.56 -11.18 -14.63
CA VAL A 62 8.32 -9.72 -14.58
C VAL A 62 9.52 -8.95 -14.03
N MET A 63 10.22 -9.53 -13.05
CA MET A 63 11.42 -8.91 -12.48
C MET A 63 12.61 -8.94 -13.45
N SER A 64 12.65 -9.85 -14.42
CA SER A 64 13.67 -9.90 -15.49
C SER A 64 13.43 -8.85 -16.58
N ILE A 65 12.23 -8.29 -16.70
CA ILE A 65 11.92 -7.24 -17.68
C ILE A 65 12.69 -5.96 -17.34
N ASP A 66 13.27 -5.34 -18.37
CA ASP A 66 13.93 -4.04 -18.26
C ASP A 66 13.03 -3.05 -17.51
N PRO A 67 13.44 -2.53 -16.35
CA PRO A 67 12.65 -1.64 -15.53
C PRO A 67 12.22 -0.35 -16.24
N GLU A 68 12.96 0.10 -17.25
CA GLU A 68 12.56 1.23 -18.09
C GLU A 68 11.19 1.03 -18.75
N ARG A 69 10.80 -0.22 -19.04
CA ARG A 69 9.49 -0.57 -19.61
C ARG A 69 8.36 -0.56 -18.60
N LYS A 70 8.69 -0.59 -17.31
CA LYS A 70 7.71 -0.59 -16.20
C LYS A 70 7.40 0.80 -15.68
N LEU A 71 8.25 1.80 -15.99
CA LEU A 71 8.02 3.19 -15.60
C LEU A 71 6.75 3.76 -16.22
N ASN A 72 6.10 4.65 -15.48
CA ASN A 72 4.89 5.34 -15.93
C ASN A 72 5.22 6.47 -16.93
N LYS A 73 5.63 6.10 -18.14
CA LYS A 73 6.00 7.05 -19.21
C LYS A 73 4.80 7.58 -20.01
N TYR A 74 3.64 6.94 -19.90
CA TYR A 74 2.47 7.24 -20.74
C TYR A 74 1.31 7.84 -19.94
N GLY A 75 1.57 8.30 -18.72
CA GLY A 75 0.52 8.82 -17.83
C GLY A 75 -0.50 7.77 -17.37
N LYS A 76 -0.21 6.49 -17.60
CA LYS A 76 -1.07 5.36 -17.21
C LYS A 76 -0.27 4.37 -16.37
N GLY A 77 -0.55 4.31 -15.09
CA GLY A 77 0.07 3.33 -14.20
C GLY A 77 -0.15 1.89 -14.70
N LYS A 78 0.87 1.06 -14.55
CA LYS A 78 0.88 -0.35 -15.01
C LYS A 78 0.69 -0.51 -16.52
N TYR A 79 1.19 0.43 -17.31
CA TYR A 79 0.97 0.45 -18.76
C TYR A 79 1.40 -0.87 -19.43
N LEU A 80 2.56 -1.41 -19.07
CA LEU A 80 3.06 -2.68 -19.61
C LEU A 80 2.06 -3.82 -19.41
N LEU A 81 1.51 -3.96 -18.20
CA LEU A 81 0.49 -4.98 -17.91
C LEU A 81 -0.78 -4.76 -18.76
N ARG A 82 -1.25 -3.50 -18.84
CA ARG A 82 -2.43 -3.16 -19.65
C ARG A 82 -2.19 -3.49 -21.11
N ARG A 83 -1.03 -3.16 -21.65
CA ARG A 83 -0.64 -3.46 -23.03
C ARG A 83 -0.62 -4.96 -23.34
N ALA A 84 -0.19 -5.78 -22.39
CA ALA A 84 -0.17 -7.23 -22.52
C ALA A 84 -1.59 -7.84 -22.65
N PHE A 85 -2.62 -7.16 -22.14
CA PHE A 85 -4.00 -7.58 -22.21
C PHE A 85 -4.83 -6.78 -23.25
N GLU A 86 -4.19 -6.11 -24.19
CA GLU A 86 -4.90 -5.55 -25.37
C GLU A 86 -5.42 -6.69 -26.27
N GLY A 87 -6.57 -6.46 -26.86
CA GLY A 87 -7.31 -7.43 -27.65
C GLY A 87 -8.70 -7.65 -27.07
N ASP A 88 -9.26 -8.83 -27.25
CA ASP A 88 -10.63 -9.14 -26.83
C ASP A 88 -10.77 -9.64 -25.39
N TYR A 89 -9.74 -9.48 -24.54
CA TYR A 89 -9.78 -9.93 -23.15
C TYR A 89 -10.66 -9.07 -22.26
N LEU A 90 -10.58 -7.74 -22.42
CA LEU A 90 -11.31 -6.77 -21.61
C LEU A 90 -11.79 -5.59 -22.46
N PRO A 91 -12.99 -5.04 -22.17
CA PRO A 91 -13.40 -3.78 -22.77
C PRO A 91 -12.34 -2.68 -22.54
N ARG A 92 -12.09 -1.86 -23.56
CA ARG A 92 -11.08 -0.79 -23.49
C ARG A 92 -11.32 0.18 -22.33
N SER A 93 -12.57 0.47 -21.99
CA SER A 93 -12.95 1.32 -20.86
C SER A 93 -12.52 0.74 -19.51
N ILE A 94 -12.48 -0.58 -19.38
CA ILE A 94 -11.98 -1.27 -18.17
C ILE A 94 -10.45 -1.37 -18.20
N LEU A 95 -9.89 -1.80 -19.33
CA LEU A 95 -8.47 -2.00 -19.48
C LEU A 95 -7.66 -0.72 -19.21
N TYR A 96 -8.17 0.44 -19.64
CA TYR A 96 -7.49 1.74 -19.55
C TYR A 96 -8.13 2.70 -18.55
N ARG A 97 -9.01 2.23 -17.66
CA ARG A 97 -9.54 3.07 -16.58
C ARG A 97 -8.42 3.61 -15.70
N GLU A 98 -8.64 4.74 -15.02
CA GLU A 98 -7.65 5.25 -14.06
C GLU A 98 -7.39 4.24 -12.95
N LYS A 99 -6.12 4.17 -12.52
CA LYS A 99 -5.72 3.32 -11.40
C LYS A 99 -6.27 3.91 -10.10
N ALA A 100 -7.05 3.12 -9.38
CA ALA A 100 -7.51 3.46 -8.05
C ALA A 100 -7.03 2.40 -7.05
N ALA A 101 -6.72 2.78 -5.82
CA ALA A 101 -6.60 1.84 -4.71
C ALA A 101 -7.98 1.27 -4.38
N PHE A 102 -8.03 0.13 -3.70
CA PHE A 102 -9.31 -0.46 -3.32
C PHE A 102 -10.15 0.50 -2.45
N SER A 103 -9.51 1.15 -1.48
CA SER A 103 -10.15 2.17 -0.64
C SER A 103 -10.73 3.33 -1.44
N ASP A 104 -10.08 3.72 -2.53
CA ASP A 104 -10.58 4.79 -3.41
C ASP A 104 -11.76 4.31 -4.25
N ALA A 105 -11.69 3.07 -4.75
CA ALA A 105 -12.72 2.49 -5.62
C ALA A 105 -14.05 2.22 -4.91
N VAL A 106 -14.02 1.94 -3.60
CA VAL A 106 -15.23 1.75 -2.77
C VAL A 106 -15.66 3.02 -2.01
N GLY A 107 -14.97 4.13 -2.26
CA GLY A 107 -15.14 5.40 -1.56
C GLY A 107 -14.33 5.49 -0.27
N HIS A 108 -14.09 6.71 0.18
CA HIS A 108 -13.27 6.99 1.36
C HIS A 108 -14.01 6.88 2.69
N SER A 109 -15.30 6.63 2.68
CA SER A 109 -16.18 6.73 3.85
C SER A 109 -15.70 5.94 5.07
N MET A 110 -15.20 4.72 4.87
CA MET A 110 -14.67 3.91 5.98
C MET A 110 -13.34 4.48 6.51
N VAL A 111 -12.47 4.96 5.63
CA VAL A 111 -11.18 5.55 6.02
C VAL A 111 -11.41 6.83 6.80
N ASP A 112 -12.29 7.70 6.30
CA ASP A 112 -12.62 8.97 6.97
C ASP A 112 -13.34 8.71 8.29
N TYR A 113 -14.29 7.78 8.33
CA TYR A 113 -14.96 7.35 9.56
C TYR A 113 -13.97 6.86 10.64
N LEU A 114 -13.00 6.01 10.28
CA LEU A 114 -12.01 5.52 11.26
C LEU A 114 -11.09 6.62 11.76
N LYS A 115 -10.72 7.57 10.90
CA LYS A 115 -9.97 8.76 11.32
C LYS A 115 -10.78 9.63 12.28
N ASP A 116 -12.02 9.95 11.92
CA ASP A 116 -12.91 10.76 12.76
C ASP A 116 -13.18 10.07 14.10
N TYR A 117 -13.39 8.76 14.07
CA TYR A 117 -13.57 7.97 15.29
C TYR A 117 -12.33 8.05 16.20
N ALA A 118 -11.12 7.88 15.64
CA ALA A 118 -9.89 8.00 16.41
C ALA A 118 -9.66 9.42 16.93
N GLU A 119 -9.96 10.45 16.13
CA GLU A 119 -9.90 11.85 16.57
C GLU A 119 -10.88 12.12 17.74
N SER A 120 -12.07 11.54 17.72
CA SER A 120 -13.05 11.69 18.81
C SER A 120 -12.71 10.87 20.06
N ARG A 121 -11.85 9.84 19.92
CA ARG A 121 -11.51 8.90 21.00
C ARG A 121 -10.41 9.43 21.93
N TYR A 122 -9.52 10.29 21.41
CA TYR A 122 -8.37 10.80 22.14
C TYR A 122 -8.27 12.32 22.01
N THR A 123 -7.99 13.01 23.13
CA THR A 123 -7.50 14.39 23.06
C THR A 123 -6.05 14.41 22.54
N ASP A 124 -5.52 15.59 22.24
CA ASP A 124 -4.12 15.71 21.81
C ASP A 124 -3.16 15.39 22.96
N GLU A 125 -3.52 15.75 24.19
CA GLU A 125 -2.77 15.47 25.40
C GLU A 125 -2.74 13.96 25.68
N GLU A 126 -3.90 13.28 25.63
CA GLU A 126 -4.00 11.82 25.79
C GLU A 126 -3.18 11.08 24.74
N PHE A 127 -3.24 11.53 23.49
CA PHE A 127 -2.43 10.94 22.42
C PHE A 127 -0.93 11.13 22.69
N ALA A 128 -0.50 12.35 23.05
CA ALA A 128 0.89 12.65 23.32
C ALA A 128 1.46 11.81 24.46
N GLU A 129 0.67 11.60 25.53
CA GLU A 129 1.05 10.78 26.69
C GLU A 129 1.07 9.28 26.33
N LYS A 130 -0.04 8.73 25.84
CA LYS A 130 -0.22 7.29 25.63
C LYS A 130 0.75 6.72 24.61
N ARG A 131 1.07 7.46 23.54
CA ARG A 131 2.02 6.99 22.52
C ARG A 131 3.43 6.74 23.07
N LEU A 132 3.81 7.40 24.16
CA LEU A 132 5.15 7.27 24.77
C LEU A 132 5.36 5.90 25.40
N ALA A 133 4.29 5.19 25.77
CA ALA A 133 4.37 3.81 26.26
C ALA A 133 4.91 2.83 25.21
N TYR A 134 4.85 3.20 23.93
CA TYR A 134 5.24 2.34 22.83
C TYR A 134 6.60 2.75 22.24
N THR A 135 7.62 1.95 22.45
CA THR A 135 8.99 2.23 21.98
C THR A 135 9.25 1.70 20.56
N HIS A 136 8.56 0.63 20.16
CA HIS A 136 8.66 0.03 18.83
C HIS A 136 7.43 0.39 17.99
N ALA A 137 7.62 0.73 16.71
CA ALA A 137 6.56 1.20 15.81
C ALA A 137 5.62 2.19 16.52
N ARG A 138 6.22 3.25 17.10
CA ARG A 138 5.49 4.22 17.94
C ARG A 138 4.38 4.88 17.14
N PRO A 139 3.14 4.90 17.66
CA PRO A 139 2.04 5.58 17.02
C PRO A 139 2.35 7.04 16.72
N PHE A 140 2.04 7.50 15.50
CA PHE A 140 2.29 8.86 15.04
C PHE A 140 1.00 9.63 14.68
N THR A 141 -0.15 8.94 14.67
CA THR A 141 -1.50 9.51 14.58
C THR A 141 -2.39 8.89 15.64
N LYS A 142 -3.52 9.53 15.98
CA LYS A 142 -4.53 8.97 16.88
C LYS A 142 -5.09 7.64 16.34
N GLU A 143 -5.28 7.55 15.01
CA GLU A 143 -5.69 6.31 14.34
C GLU A 143 -4.65 5.19 14.55
N SER A 144 -3.37 5.47 14.40
CA SER A 144 -2.32 4.47 14.66
C SER A 144 -2.22 4.08 16.13
N LEU A 145 -2.56 4.99 17.06
CA LEU A 145 -2.66 4.67 18.48
C LEU A 145 -3.84 3.74 18.75
N LEU A 146 -5.00 4.03 18.16
CA LEU A 146 -6.18 3.17 18.27
C LEU A 146 -5.87 1.73 17.83
N TYR A 147 -5.24 1.55 16.68
CA TYR A 147 -4.85 0.22 16.20
C TYR A 147 -3.83 -0.45 17.11
N ARG A 148 -2.90 0.33 17.67
CA ARG A 148 -1.92 -0.20 18.61
C ARG A 148 -2.56 -0.67 19.91
N GLU A 149 -3.49 0.08 20.50
CA GLU A 149 -4.21 -0.33 21.72
C GLU A 149 -5.04 -1.60 21.47
N ILE A 150 -5.70 -1.70 20.33
CA ILE A 150 -6.43 -2.93 19.94
C ILE A 150 -5.46 -4.10 19.81
N PHE A 151 -4.31 -3.91 19.13
CA PHE A 151 -3.30 -4.96 19.00
C PHE A 151 -2.82 -5.46 20.37
N GLU A 152 -2.46 -4.56 21.28
CA GLU A 152 -1.96 -4.93 22.61
C GLU A 152 -3.06 -5.61 23.48
N ALA A 153 -4.33 -5.32 23.25
CA ALA A 153 -5.42 -6.00 23.94
C ALA A 153 -5.51 -7.49 23.55
N TYR A 154 -5.20 -7.84 22.29
CA TYR A 154 -5.24 -9.21 21.82
C TYR A 154 -3.88 -9.91 21.86
N TYR A 155 -2.79 -9.17 21.72
CA TYR A 155 -1.42 -9.69 21.66
C TYR A 155 -0.48 -8.90 22.59
N PRO A 156 -0.71 -8.95 23.91
CA PRO A 156 0.03 -8.12 24.86
C PRO A 156 1.55 -8.41 24.80
N GLY A 157 2.33 -7.35 24.66
CA GLY A 157 3.79 -7.41 24.61
C GLY A 157 4.39 -7.98 23.32
N GLN A 158 3.58 -8.29 22.31
CA GLN A 158 4.04 -8.93 21.06
C GLN A 158 4.23 -7.96 19.89
N SER A 159 4.22 -6.66 20.14
CA SER A 159 4.31 -5.64 19.08
C SER A 159 5.56 -5.75 18.20
N ARG A 160 6.63 -6.37 18.68
CA ARG A 160 7.84 -6.63 17.87
C ARG A 160 7.62 -7.62 16.72
N MET A 161 6.49 -8.35 16.69
CA MET A 161 6.06 -9.14 15.54
C MET A 161 5.62 -8.28 14.37
N VAL A 162 5.21 -7.03 14.62
CA VAL A 162 4.93 -6.03 13.59
C VAL A 162 6.25 -5.35 13.23
N VAL A 163 6.63 -5.38 11.95
CA VAL A 163 7.93 -4.84 11.52
C VAL A 163 7.96 -3.33 11.69
N ASP A 164 7.05 -2.62 11.05
CA ASP A 164 6.90 -1.17 11.11
C ASP A 164 5.65 -0.76 10.31
N PHE A 165 5.42 0.54 10.18
CA PHE A 165 4.41 1.09 9.28
C PHE A 165 4.83 0.96 7.81
N TRP A 166 3.89 0.57 6.95
CA TRP A 166 4.12 0.66 5.52
C TRP A 166 4.12 2.13 5.11
N MET A 167 5.19 2.57 4.47
CA MET A 167 5.34 3.93 3.95
C MET A 167 5.96 3.91 2.56
N PRO A 168 5.69 4.90 1.70
CA PRO A 168 6.47 5.13 0.47
C PRO A 168 7.96 5.28 0.79
N ASN A 169 8.80 5.18 -0.23
CA ASN A 169 10.24 5.39 -0.05
C ASN A 169 10.53 6.87 0.26
N LYS A 170 10.73 7.17 1.53
CA LYS A 170 10.93 8.54 2.04
C LYS A 170 12.17 9.24 1.48
N ALA A 171 13.13 8.49 0.93
CA ALA A 171 14.31 9.06 0.28
C ALA A 171 13.98 9.71 -1.07
N TRP A 172 12.83 9.42 -1.66
CA TRP A 172 12.43 9.99 -2.93
C TRP A 172 11.70 11.31 -2.77
N LYS A 173 12.07 12.28 -3.59
CA LYS A 173 11.41 13.59 -3.60
C LYS A 173 9.89 13.44 -3.80
N GLY A 174 9.10 14.01 -2.90
CA GLY A 174 7.62 13.89 -2.94
C GLY A 174 7.05 12.64 -2.26
N CYS A 175 7.90 11.80 -1.65
CA CYS A 175 7.47 10.61 -0.92
C CYS A 175 7.73 10.68 0.59
N ASP A 176 8.32 11.75 1.11
CA ASP A 176 8.46 11.97 2.55
C ASP A 176 7.13 12.46 3.15
N VAL A 177 6.27 11.51 3.43
CA VAL A 177 4.91 11.73 3.93
C VAL A 177 4.68 10.93 5.21
N ASN A 178 3.76 11.42 6.06
CA ASN A 178 3.33 10.73 7.29
C ASN A 178 1.99 10.00 7.14
N ASP A 179 1.38 10.07 5.96
CA ASP A 179 0.19 9.29 5.60
C ASP A 179 0.54 8.44 4.36
N PRO A 180 0.41 7.10 4.40
CA PRO A 180 0.71 6.22 3.27
C PRO A 180 -0.32 6.32 2.15
N ALA A 181 -1.49 6.95 2.38
CA ALA A 181 -2.56 7.04 1.41
C ALA A 181 -2.10 7.71 0.11
N ALA A 182 -2.54 7.17 -1.02
CA ALA A 182 -2.18 7.74 -2.33
C ALA A 182 -2.68 9.18 -2.48
N ARG A 183 -3.84 9.49 -1.89
CA ARG A 183 -4.52 10.80 -1.97
C ARG A 183 -3.73 11.98 -1.42
N VAL A 184 -2.75 11.75 -0.56
CA VAL A 184 -1.91 12.84 -0.02
C VAL A 184 -0.78 13.26 -0.95
N ARG A 185 -0.61 12.58 -2.10
CA ARG A 185 0.47 12.86 -3.04
C ARG A 185 -0.01 13.66 -4.24
N ALA A 186 0.91 14.50 -4.77
CA ALA A 186 0.60 15.41 -5.88
C ALA A 186 0.14 14.69 -7.17
N ASN A 187 0.54 13.44 -7.37
CA ASN A 187 0.17 12.65 -8.55
C ASN A 187 -1.09 11.81 -8.37
N TYR A 188 -1.88 12.05 -7.32
CA TYR A 188 -3.12 11.30 -7.08
C TYR A 188 -4.14 11.48 -8.23
N GLY A 189 -4.33 12.71 -8.71
CA GLY A 189 -5.23 13.02 -9.81
C GLY A 189 -6.68 12.62 -9.53
N ASP A 190 -7.36 12.10 -10.54
CA ASP A 190 -8.75 11.64 -10.49
C ASP A 190 -8.89 10.15 -10.11
N SER A 191 -7.88 9.58 -9.44
CA SER A 191 -7.94 8.20 -8.96
C SER A 191 -9.12 8.02 -7.99
N GLY A 192 -10.03 7.10 -8.32
CA GLY A 192 -11.20 6.81 -7.47
C GLY A 192 -12.42 7.68 -7.71
N LYS A 193 -12.40 8.54 -8.72
CA LYS A 193 -13.59 9.25 -9.20
C LYS A 193 -14.27 8.48 -10.33
#